data_c426825e200bd0cd1a048c5a8663c09d
#
_entry.id   c426825e200bd0cd1a048c5a8663c09d
#
_cell.length_a   1.000
_cell.length_b   1.000
_cell.length_c   1.000
_cell.angle_alpha   90.00
_cell.angle_beta   90.00
_cell.angle_gamma   90.00
#
_symmetry.space_group_name_H-M   'P 1'
#
loop_
_entity.id
_entity.type
_entity.pdbx_description
1 polymer ?
#
loop_
_entity_poly.entity_id
_entity_poly.type
_entity_poly.pdbx_seq_one_letter_code
_entity_poly.pdbx_strand_id
1 'polypeptide(L)'
;IPNIFCCPVAAEQIRRLYNTEGEIGTNIKRAAFDRSSRTRSGRLKGSGRMVTQDWGKAGDYTGISAAAFFDITVSPAAKTISVTADDNVIDYLVLERDGGKLKFRVNANSTENISVSVTVPASASLREISAGSYGKVNCKMPLKGPSVSVSVSSYGSVSADIDTPGAAKLDVSSYGKFAGSVRCSDGELRISSYGSAQAPVECRNSCKLTVGCYAKFSNDIKASDLTVEISSGASVGSTLTADALTMRIDSYAKFSGTVTVNARQAKLTVSSGGSFNGTFSGSSLEASVGSYGKIYLKGAAQVADATVRVSSGANFSAPELRVSDYDLTVSNYAKADVWCSGRLKINASTAAKVTYGGPCTVETVSDNIQRRK
;
A
#
# COMPACT_ATOMS: atom_id res chain seq x y z
N ILE A 1 8.02 -2.63 44.34
CA ILE A 1 8.30 -3.72 43.39
C ILE A 1 9.79 -3.86 43.31
N PRO A 2 10.36 -5.01 43.69
CA PRO A 2 11.76 -5.15 43.90
C PRO A 2 12.55 -5.44 42.62
N ASN A 3 13.70 -4.81 42.49
CA ASN A 3 14.95 -5.28 41.86
C ASN A 3 14.86 -6.37 40.79
N ILE A 4 14.60 -6.02 39.55
CA ILE A 4 14.77 -6.93 38.40
C ILE A 4 16.19 -6.84 37.78
N PHE A 5 17.06 -5.96 38.28
CA PHE A 5 18.42 -5.75 37.73
C PHE A 5 19.56 -6.26 38.61
N CYS A 6 19.28 -7.07 39.59
CA CYS A 6 20.31 -7.83 40.30
C CYS A 6 20.41 -9.30 39.86
N CYS A 7 20.07 -9.64 38.64
CA CYS A 7 20.35 -10.95 38.12
C CYS A 7 21.78 -10.97 37.53
N PRO A 8 22.70 -11.73 38.07
CA PRO A 8 24.06 -11.87 37.53
C PRO A 8 24.10 -12.33 36.09
N VAL A 9 23.05 -13.02 35.63
CA VAL A 9 22.87 -13.49 34.26
C VAL A 9 22.65 -12.33 33.26
N ALA A 10 21.91 -11.27 33.65
CA ALA A 10 21.73 -10.12 32.81
C ALA A 10 23.02 -9.29 32.64
N ALA A 11 23.78 -9.14 33.71
CA ALA A 11 25.08 -8.47 33.67
C ALA A 11 26.11 -9.28 32.84
N GLU A 12 26.04 -10.61 32.88
CA GLU A 12 26.93 -11.51 32.14
C GLU A 12 26.53 -11.57 30.64
N GLN A 13 25.22 -11.54 30.31
CA GLN A 13 24.78 -11.42 28.94
C GLN A 13 25.17 -10.08 28.32
N ILE A 14 25.08 -9.01 29.08
CA ILE A 14 25.54 -7.69 28.69
C ILE A 14 27.07 -7.73 28.49
N ARG A 15 27.85 -8.34 29.41
CA ARG A 15 29.30 -8.52 29.26
C ARG A 15 29.68 -9.37 28.04
N ARG A 16 28.93 -10.42 27.71
CA ARG A 16 29.16 -11.24 26.50
C ARG A 16 28.94 -10.48 25.22
N LEU A 17 27.94 -9.59 25.18
CA LEU A 17 27.73 -8.65 24.06
C LEU A 17 28.87 -7.65 23.89
N TYR A 18 29.62 -7.40 25.00
CA TYR A 18 30.77 -6.51 25.00
C TYR A 18 32.09 -7.16 24.59
N ASN A 19 32.23 -8.45 24.82
CA ASN A 19 33.47 -9.18 24.56
C ASN A 19 33.53 -9.81 23.16
N THR A 20 32.42 -9.79 22.40
CA THR A 20 32.48 -10.04 20.98
C THR A 20 32.98 -8.75 20.31
N GLU A 21 34.11 -8.80 19.65
CA GLU A 21 34.78 -7.71 18.92
C GLU A 21 33.94 -7.10 17.79
N GLY A 22 32.73 -6.69 18.07
CA GLY A 22 31.86 -5.99 17.20
C GLY A 22 31.65 -4.55 17.69
N GLU A 23 31.99 -3.57 16.92
CA GLU A 23 31.90 -2.14 17.23
C GLU A 23 30.48 -1.68 17.68
N ILE A 24 29.43 -2.46 17.42
CA ILE A 24 28.09 -2.24 17.97
C ILE A 24 28.06 -2.49 19.48
N GLY A 25 28.86 -3.44 19.99
CA GLY A 25 28.96 -3.74 21.42
C GLY A 25 29.39 -2.54 22.25
N THR A 26 30.33 -1.74 21.76
CA THR A 26 30.83 -0.55 22.47
C THR A 26 29.84 0.58 22.57
N ASN A 27 28.96 0.75 21.56
CA ASN A 27 27.97 1.81 21.55
C ASN A 27 26.68 1.44 22.31
N ILE A 28 26.29 0.17 22.30
CA ILE A 28 25.25 -0.35 23.17
C ILE A 28 25.72 -0.20 24.65
N LYS A 29 27.04 -0.31 24.92
CA LYS A 29 27.62 -0.08 26.22
C LYS A 29 27.37 1.32 26.76
N ARG A 30 27.58 2.35 25.96
CA ARG A 30 27.30 3.74 26.34
C ARG A 30 25.80 4.01 26.55
N ALA A 31 24.97 3.41 25.71
CA ALA A 31 23.54 3.65 25.73
C ALA A 31 22.78 2.88 26.82
N ALA A 32 23.12 1.63 27.12
CA ALA A 32 22.35 0.78 28.02
C ALA A 32 22.90 0.73 29.48
N PHE A 33 24.20 0.83 29.68
CA PHE A 33 24.81 0.53 31.00
C PHE A 33 24.74 1.70 31.98
N ASP A 34 24.85 2.93 31.50
CA ASP A 34 24.88 4.11 32.39
C ASP A 34 23.48 4.56 32.86
N ARG A 35 22.43 3.83 32.50
CA ARG A 35 21.03 4.27 32.57
C ARG A 35 20.07 3.38 33.32
N SER A 36 20.47 2.20 33.68
CA SER A 36 19.65 1.36 34.55
C SER A 36 19.42 2.00 35.93
N SER A 37 20.18 3.04 36.29
CA SER A 37 20.05 3.81 37.52
C SER A 37 19.27 5.11 37.39
N ARG A 38 18.91 5.55 36.20
CA ARG A 38 18.15 6.81 35.99
C ARG A 38 16.83 6.56 35.29
N THR A 39 15.93 5.84 35.93
CA THR A 39 14.51 5.93 35.62
C THR A 39 14.03 7.32 36.05
N ARG A 40 14.07 8.29 35.17
CA ARG A 40 13.42 9.56 35.44
C ARG A 40 11.91 9.31 35.44
N SER A 41 11.30 9.46 36.59
CA SER A 41 9.85 9.59 36.77
C SER A 41 9.32 10.93 36.20
N GLY A 42 9.83 11.37 35.05
CA GLY A 42 9.49 12.64 34.46
C GLY A 42 9.48 12.60 32.93
N ARG A 43 8.77 13.54 32.34
CA ARG A 43 8.70 13.78 30.90
C ARG A 43 10.06 14.25 30.37
N LEU A 44 10.60 13.54 29.37
CA LEU A 44 11.85 13.92 28.71
C LEU A 44 11.52 14.95 27.62
N LYS A 45 11.98 16.18 27.82
CA LYS A 45 11.80 17.28 26.85
C LYS A 45 13.14 17.60 26.20
N GLY A 46 13.15 17.76 24.86
CA GLY A 46 14.34 18.18 24.14
C GLY A 46 14.85 19.55 24.60
N SER A 47 16.18 19.70 24.71
CA SER A 47 16.83 20.97 25.08
C SER A 47 16.90 21.97 23.95
N GLY A 48 16.72 21.52 22.69
CA GLY A 48 16.95 22.31 21.47
C GLY A 48 18.43 22.38 21.04
N ARG A 49 19.35 21.84 21.82
CA ARG A 49 20.79 21.79 21.48
C ARG A 49 21.16 20.42 20.91
N MET A 50 21.30 20.36 19.59
CA MET A 50 21.58 19.12 18.87
C MET A 50 23.06 18.73 19.00
N VAL A 51 23.31 17.46 19.26
CA VAL A 51 24.65 16.83 19.27
C VAL A 51 24.63 15.57 18.43
N THR A 52 25.79 15.25 17.83
CA THR A 52 25.93 14.05 16.99
C THR A 52 26.93 13.10 17.64
N GLN A 53 26.56 11.82 17.67
CA GLN A 53 27.43 10.73 18.13
C GLN A 53 27.59 9.67 17.05
N ASP A 54 28.79 9.14 16.92
CA ASP A 54 29.11 7.96 16.13
C ASP A 54 28.92 6.70 16.99
N TRP A 55 28.03 5.81 16.52
CA TRP A 55 27.71 4.57 17.22
C TRP A 55 28.39 3.34 16.59
N GLY A 56 29.39 3.56 15.70
CA GLY A 56 30.18 2.50 15.07
C GLY A 56 29.47 1.80 13.92
N LYS A 57 29.99 0.66 13.52
CA LYS A 57 29.49 -0.09 12.35
C LYS A 57 28.15 -0.75 12.63
N ALA A 58 27.26 -0.67 11.67
CA ALA A 58 25.98 -1.39 11.74
C ALA A 58 26.13 -2.92 11.65
N GLY A 59 27.21 -3.40 11.04
CA GLY A 59 27.32 -4.81 10.65
C GLY A 59 26.24 -5.17 9.61
N ASP A 60 26.08 -6.45 9.34
CA ASP A 60 24.99 -6.91 8.47
C ASP A 60 23.67 -6.99 9.23
N TYR A 61 22.59 -6.55 8.59
CA TYR A 61 21.26 -6.56 9.15
C TYR A 61 20.20 -6.76 8.06
N THR A 62 19.10 -7.42 8.42
CA THR A 62 18.02 -7.79 7.51
C THR A 62 16.79 -6.90 7.65
N GLY A 63 16.69 -6.14 8.73
CA GLY A 63 15.55 -5.28 8.99
C GLY A 63 15.88 -4.02 9.75
N ILE A 64 15.04 -2.99 9.58
CA ILE A 64 15.05 -1.74 10.34
C ILE A 64 13.66 -1.44 10.87
N SER A 65 13.61 -1.04 12.14
CA SER A 65 12.37 -0.57 12.77
C SER A 65 12.55 0.83 13.34
N ALA A 66 11.75 1.79 12.84
CA ALA A 66 11.66 3.15 13.33
C ALA A 66 10.37 3.36 14.10
N ALA A 67 10.47 3.85 15.32
CA ALA A 67 9.32 4.24 16.14
C ALA A 67 9.64 5.54 16.89
N ALA A 68 8.61 6.17 17.50
CA ALA A 68 8.79 7.27 18.44
C ALA A 68 9.67 8.43 17.92
N PHE A 69 9.30 9.00 16.76
CA PHE A 69 9.94 10.20 16.19
C PHE A 69 11.35 10.00 15.61
N PHE A 70 11.81 8.77 15.45
CA PHE A 70 13.07 8.52 14.75
C PHE A 70 12.92 8.80 13.26
N ASP A 71 13.86 9.61 12.71
CA ASP A 71 14.07 9.82 11.29
C ASP A 71 15.32 9.07 10.86
N ILE A 72 15.15 7.91 10.24
CA ILE A 72 16.24 7.01 9.88
C ILE A 72 16.52 7.11 8.37
N THR A 73 17.75 7.44 8.03
CA THR A 73 18.23 7.39 6.65
C THR A 73 19.18 6.19 6.49
N VAL A 74 18.83 5.25 5.62
CA VAL A 74 19.72 4.17 5.18
C VAL A 74 20.50 4.66 3.97
N SER A 75 21.83 4.72 4.08
CA SER A 75 22.67 5.33 3.05
C SER A 75 23.86 4.46 2.67
N PRO A 76 24.08 4.19 1.37
CA PRO A 76 25.30 3.52 0.89
C PRO A 76 26.59 4.32 1.16
N ALA A 77 26.47 5.64 1.34
CA ALA A 77 27.62 6.50 1.61
C ALA A 77 28.06 6.47 3.09
N ALA A 78 27.19 6.04 3.99
CA ALA A 78 27.50 5.96 5.42
C ALA A 78 28.41 4.76 5.71
N LYS A 79 29.38 4.93 6.61
CA LYS A 79 30.29 3.87 7.05
C LYS A 79 29.97 3.39 8.47
N THR A 80 29.40 4.28 9.27
CA THR A 80 29.03 4.04 10.67
C THR A 80 27.61 4.54 10.92
N ILE A 81 27.01 4.12 12.03
CA ILE A 81 25.73 4.64 12.50
C ILE A 81 26.00 5.99 13.15
N SER A 82 25.44 7.05 12.58
CA SER A 82 25.51 8.40 13.13
C SER A 82 24.15 8.79 13.69
N VAL A 83 24.12 9.23 14.94
CA VAL A 83 22.90 9.62 15.65
C VAL A 83 23.00 11.06 16.07
N THR A 84 22.00 11.86 15.69
CA THR A 84 21.87 13.28 16.05
C THR A 84 20.59 13.46 16.84
N ALA A 85 20.70 14.02 18.03
CA ALA A 85 19.55 14.33 18.90
C ALA A 85 19.90 15.46 19.86
N ASP A 86 18.91 15.93 20.62
CA ASP A 86 19.18 16.86 21.72
C ASP A 86 20.18 16.26 22.72
N ASP A 87 21.09 17.09 23.23
CA ASP A 87 22.19 16.68 24.14
C ASP A 87 21.69 15.98 25.41
N ASN A 88 20.52 16.36 25.89
CA ASN A 88 19.90 15.72 27.04
C ASN A 88 19.04 14.51 26.70
N VAL A 89 18.83 14.21 25.41
CA VAL A 89 18.02 13.08 24.91
C VAL A 89 18.92 11.94 24.43
N ILE A 90 20.04 12.25 23.78
CA ILE A 90 20.89 11.29 23.09
C ILE A 90 21.32 10.14 23.98
N ASP A 91 21.48 10.45 25.27
CA ASP A 91 21.80 9.46 26.29
C ASP A 91 20.66 8.49 26.63
N TYR A 92 19.44 8.72 26.29
CA TYR A 92 18.29 7.82 26.48
C TYR A 92 17.93 7.03 25.22
N LEU A 93 18.68 7.23 24.14
CA LEU A 93 18.47 6.48 22.91
C LEU A 93 19.11 5.10 23.02
N VAL A 94 18.43 4.12 22.48
CA VAL A 94 18.87 2.71 22.51
C VAL A 94 18.76 2.13 21.12
N LEU A 95 19.83 1.46 20.69
CA LEU A 95 19.82 0.57 19.54
C LEU A 95 19.80 -0.88 20.05
N GLU A 96 18.77 -1.61 19.70
CA GLU A 96 18.64 -3.03 19.94
C GLU A 96 18.82 -3.81 18.64
N ARG A 97 19.50 -4.94 18.73
CA ARG A 97 19.57 -5.91 17.64
C ARG A 97 18.81 -7.18 18.05
N ASP A 98 17.75 -7.45 17.32
CA ASP A 98 16.89 -8.60 17.56
C ASP A 98 16.62 -9.35 16.26
N GLY A 99 17.04 -10.61 16.16
CA GLY A 99 16.84 -11.43 14.96
C GLY A 99 17.40 -10.83 13.67
N GLY A 100 18.52 -10.09 13.75
CA GLY A 100 19.11 -9.39 12.61
C GLY A 100 18.45 -8.05 12.26
N LYS A 101 17.47 -7.58 13.04
CA LYS A 101 16.81 -6.28 12.87
C LYS A 101 17.42 -5.23 13.78
N LEU A 102 17.60 -4.02 13.25
CA LEU A 102 17.98 -2.83 14.03
C LEU A 102 16.71 -2.13 14.50
N LYS A 103 16.53 -2.04 15.82
CA LYS A 103 15.41 -1.36 16.46
C LYS A 103 15.92 -0.14 17.24
N PHE A 104 15.42 1.04 16.88
CA PHE A 104 15.74 2.28 17.56
C PHE A 104 14.59 2.66 18.50
N ARG A 105 14.87 2.93 19.74
CA ARG A 105 13.88 3.37 20.73
C ARG A 105 14.43 4.37 21.72
N VAL A 106 13.55 5.09 22.39
CA VAL A 106 13.86 5.99 23.50
C VAL A 106 13.56 5.27 24.81
N ASN A 107 14.51 5.24 25.73
CA ASN A 107 14.33 4.68 27.07
C ASN A 107 13.79 5.75 28.05
N ALA A 108 12.56 6.21 27.80
CA ALA A 108 11.87 7.18 28.65
C ALA A 108 10.37 6.87 28.68
N ASN A 109 9.73 7.14 29.82
CA ASN A 109 8.30 6.88 29.99
C ASN A 109 7.40 7.85 29.18
N SER A 110 7.86 9.05 28.96
CA SER A 110 7.16 10.08 28.20
C SER A 110 8.16 11.05 27.58
N THR A 111 7.87 11.49 26.34
CA THR A 111 8.73 12.40 25.59
C THR A 111 7.94 13.61 25.08
N GLU A 112 8.60 14.75 24.96
CA GLU A 112 8.05 15.98 24.42
C GLU A 112 9.06 16.73 23.57
N ASN A 113 8.68 17.14 22.37
CA ASN A 113 9.50 17.95 21.46
C ASN A 113 10.92 17.41 21.28
N ILE A 114 11.03 16.10 21.06
CA ILE A 114 12.30 15.46 20.72
C ILE A 114 12.37 15.20 19.22
N SER A 115 13.55 15.39 18.65
CA SER A 115 13.87 15.03 17.28
C SER A 115 15.12 14.17 17.28
N VAL A 116 15.05 13.03 16.59
CA VAL A 116 16.17 12.08 16.51
C VAL A 116 16.39 11.72 15.04
N SER A 117 17.56 12.08 14.51
CA SER A 117 17.98 11.69 13.17
C SER A 117 19.07 10.62 13.26
N VAL A 118 18.90 9.54 12.53
CA VAL A 118 19.85 8.43 12.47
C VAL A 118 20.25 8.15 11.03
N THR A 119 21.55 8.14 10.75
CA THR A 119 22.05 7.64 9.47
C THR A 119 22.66 6.26 9.70
N VAL A 120 22.22 5.27 8.93
CA VAL A 120 22.66 3.88 9.03
C VAL A 120 23.34 3.47 7.73
N PRO A 121 24.52 2.80 7.78
CA PRO A 121 25.12 2.19 6.62
C PRO A 121 24.19 1.21 5.94
N ALA A 122 24.18 1.19 4.62
CA ALA A 122 23.39 0.25 3.84
C ALA A 122 23.84 -1.20 4.09
N SER A 123 22.88 -2.12 4.20
CA SER A 123 23.12 -3.58 4.24
C SER A 123 22.52 -4.23 3.00
N ALA A 124 23.30 -5.04 2.30
CA ALA A 124 22.82 -5.81 1.14
C ALA A 124 21.74 -6.83 1.51
N SER A 125 21.67 -7.21 2.78
CA SER A 125 20.68 -8.15 3.34
C SER A 125 19.38 -7.47 3.78
N LEU A 126 19.30 -6.13 3.72
CA LEU A 126 18.09 -5.39 4.16
C LEU A 126 16.90 -5.69 3.24
N ARG A 127 15.88 -6.30 3.82
CA ARG A 127 14.63 -6.71 3.14
C ARG A 127 13.37 -6.42 3.94
N GLU A 128 13.52 -5.87 5.15
CA GLU A 128 12.37 -5.56 6.00
C GLU A 128 12.49 -4.15 6.57
N ILE A 129 11.44 -3.33 6.38
CA ILE A 129 11.33 -2.00 6.99
C ILE A 129 10.00 -1.91 7.74
N SER A 130 10.06 -1.41 8.97
CA SER A 130 8.89 -1.08 9.76
C SER A 130 8.98 0.36 10.27
N ALA A 131 7.94 1.16 10.04
CA ALA A 131 7.84 2.51 10.58
C ALA A 131 6.48 2.72 11.25
N GLY A 132 6.50 3.13 12.51
CA GLY A 132 5.29 3.41 13.28
C GLY A 132 5.48 4.54 14.28
N SER A 133 4.40 4.98 14.93
CA SER A 133 4.45 6.00 15.98
C SER A 133 5.23 7.26 15.56
N TYR A 134 4.94 7.80 14.37
CA TYR A 134 5.64 8.94 13.75
C TYR A 134 7.07 8.67 13.29
N GLY A 135 7.57 7.42 13.37
CA GLY A 135 8.88 7.05 12.85
C GLY A 135 8.95 7.21 11.33
N LYS A 136 10.12 7.59 10.84
CA LYS A 136 10.38 7.76 9.41
C LYS A 136 11.57 6.92 8.99
N VAL A 137 11.48 6.30 7.82
CA VAL A 137 12.61 5.60 7.19
C VAL A 137 12.75 6.07 5.74
N ASN A 138 13.93 6.57 5.42
CA ASN A 138 14.31 6.92 4.06
C ASN A 138 15.44 5.98 3.62
N CYS A 139 15.14 5.04 2.74
CA CYS A 139 16.11 4.07 2.23
C CYS A 139 16.61 4.54 0.86
N LYS A 140 17.91 4.93 0.79
CA LYS A 140 18.55 5.44 -0.43
C LYS A 140 19.10 4.34 -1.34
N MET A 141 18.69 3.10 -1.11
CA MET A 141 19.01 1.96 -1.96
C MET A 141 17.77 1.09 -2.14
N PRO A 142 17.64 0.38 -3.27
CA PRO A 142 16.53 -0.53 -3.45
C PRO A 142 16.64 -1.73 -2.49
N LEU A 143 15.50 -2.10 -1.90
CA LEU A 143 15.39 -3.32 -1.10
C LEU A 143 15.37 -4.52 -2.04
N LYS A 144 16.25 -5.49 -1.77
CA LYS A 144 16.44 -6.69 -2.60
C LYS A 144 16.37 -7.96 -1.75
N GLY A 145 16.20 -9.10 -2.42
CA GLY A 145 16.18 -10.41 -1.77
C GLY A 145 15.05 -11.29 -2.30
N PRO A 146 14.90 -12.50 -1.79
CA PRO A 146 13.84 -13.41 -2.26
C PRO A 146 12.43 -12.98 -1.81
N SER A 147 12.37 -12.19 -0.74
CA SER A 147 11.11 -11.61 -0.23
C SER A 147 11.41 -10.29 0.48
N VAL A 148 10.64 -9.26 0.18
CA VAL A 148 10.76 -7.94 0.79
C VAL A 148 9.45 -7.58 1.49
N SER A 149 9.52 -7.04 2.70
CA SER A 149 8.36 -6.60 3.46
C SER A 149 8.54 -5.18 3.98
N VAL A 150 7.54 -4.33 3.73
CA VAL A 150 7.48 -2.97 4.29
C VAL A 150 6.17 -2.78 5.02
N SER A 151 6.25 -2.36 6.28
CA SER A 151 5.07 -2.08 7.12
C SER A 151 5.13 -0.64 7.64
N VAL A 152 4.05 0.12 7.41
CA VAL A 152 3.96 1.52 7.81
C VAL A 152 2.64 1.75 8.54
N SER A 153 2.71 2.25 9.77
CA SER A 153 1.51 2.47 10.59
C SER A 153 1.64 3.69 11.51
N SER A 154 0.55 4.04 12.19
CA SER A 154 0.56 5.01 13.29
C SER A 154 1.31 6.31 12.95
N TYR A 155 0.93 6.94 11.82
CA TYR A 155 1.57 8.16 11.31
C TYR A 155 3.04 7.98 10.88
N GLY A 156 3.52 6.74 10.77
CA GLY A 156 4.85 6.46 10.23
C GLY A 156 4.97 6.81 8.76
N SER A 157 6.19 6.93 8.26
CA SER A 157 6.48 7.21 6.86
C SER A 157 7.67 6.39 6.37
N VAL A 158 7.54 5.78 5.21
CA VAL A 158 8.63 5.08 4.54
C VAL A 158 8.79 5.60 3.12
N SER A 159 10.02 5.95 2.76
CA SER A 159 10.42 6.20 1.39
C SER A 159 11.47 5.15 1.00
N ALA A 160 11.13 4.25 0.09
CA ALA A 160 11.98 3.15 -0.33
C ALA A 160 11.55 2.57 -1.67
N ASP A 161 12.52 2.16 -2.49
CA ASP A 161 12.28 1.36 -3.67
C ASP A 161 12.40 -0.13 -3.34
N ILE A 162 11.50 -0.94 -3.85
CA ILE A 162 11.52 -2.39 -3.76
C ILE A 162 11.85 -2.94 -5.14
N ASP A 163 12.94 -3.70 -5.26
CA ASP A 163 13.35 -4.34 -6.50
C ASP A 163 13.80 -5.78 -6.21
N THR A 164 12.83 -6.69 -6.16
CA THR A 164 13.04 -8.08 -5.78
C THR A 164 12.65 -9.05 -6.90
N PRO A 165 13.43 -10.11 -7.13
CA PRO A 165 13.01 -11.18 -8.03
C PRO A 165 11.86 -12.03 -7.47
N GLY A 166 11.61 -11.96 -6.18
CA GLY A 166 10.59 -12.74 -5.47
C GLY A 166 9.36 -11.92 -5.08
N ALA A 167 8.84 -12.18 -3.89
CA ALA A 167 7.61 -11.56 -3.40
C ALA A 167 7.85 -10.20 -2.72
N ALA A 168 6.95 -9.26 -2.94
CA ALA A 168 6.90 -7.98 -2.22
C ALA A 168 5.60 -7.87 -1.42
N LYS A 169 5.73 -7.52 -0.14
CA LYS A 169 4.60 -7.21 0.74
C LYS A 169 4.70 -5.78 1.24
N LEU A 170 3.64 -5.00 0.98
CA LEU A 170 3.49 -3.63 1.46
C LEU A 170 2.22 -3.52 2.29
N ASP A 171 2.35 -3.16 3.55
CA ASP A 171 1.21 -2.89 4.46
C ASP A 171 1.30 -1.44 4.96
N VAL A 172 0.29 -0.63 4.63
CA VAL A 172 0.22 0.79 5.03
C VAL A 172 -1.11 1.03 5.73
N SER A 173 -1.06 1.40 7.00
CA SER A 173 -2.27 1.57 7.81
C SER A 173 -2.18 2.76 8.77
N SER A 174 -3.29 3.08 9.44
CA SER A 174 -3.33 4.02 10.55
C SER A 174 -2.59 5.34 10.26
N TYR A 175 -2.99 6.01 9.17
CA TYR A 175 -2.37 7.25 8.68
C TYR A 175 -0.90 7.11 8.24
N GLY A 176 -0.40 5.88 8.08
CA GLY A 176 0.93 5.62 7.54
C GLY A 176 1.06 6.10 6.09
N LYS A 177 2.29 6.41 5.68
CA LYS A 177 2.59 6.88 4.32
C LYS A 177 3.73 6.09 3.71
N PHE A 178 3.54 5.62 2.49
CA PHE A 178 4.58 5.00 1.69
C PHE A 178 4.78 5.77 0.38
N ALA A 179 6.04 6.00 0.01
CA ALA A 179 6.44 6.54 -1.28
C ALA A 179 7.65 5.77 -1.82
N GLY A 180 7.63 5.45 -3.11
CA GLY A 180 8.72 4.72 -3.77
C GLY A 180 8.18 3.91 -4.94
N SER A 181 8.97 2.93 -5.43
CA SER A 181 8.56 2.01 -6.48
C SER A 181 8.53 0.56 -5.98
N VAL A 182 7.71 -0.27 -6.61
CA VAL A 182 7.63 -1.70 -6.30
C VAL A 182 7.82 -2.49 -7.59
N ARG A 183 8.92 -3.23 -7.69
CA ARG A 183 9.18 -4.18 -8.75
C ARG A 183 9.42 -5.57 -8.15
N CYS A 184 8.62 -6.56 -8.55
CA CYS A 184 8.66 -7.90 -7.95
C CYS A 184 8.16 -8.99 -8.91
N SER A 185 8.20 -10.24 -8.48
CA SER A 185 7.48 -11.33 -9.14
C SER A 185 6.01 -11.31 -8.75
N ASP A 186 5.74 -11.32 -7.46
CA ASP A 186 4.40 -11.36 -6.89
C ASP A 186 4.23 -10.27 -5.82
N GLY A 187 3.21 -9.43 -5.97
CA GLY A 187 2.96 -8.30 -5.09
C GLY A 187 1.69 -8.46 -4.24
N GLU A 188 1.81 -8.23 -2.94
CA GLU A 188 0.67 -8.04 -2.04
C GLU A 188 0.73 -6.66 -1.40
N LEU A 189 -0.18 -5.76 -1.81
CA LEU A 189 -0.26 -4.40 -1.30
C LEU A 189 -1.57 -4.21 -0.54
N ARG A 190 -1.47 -3.86 0.73
CA ARG A 190 -2.62 -3.57 1.59
C ARG A 190 -2.50 -2.15 2.13
N ILE A 191 -3.47 -1.31 1.82
CA ILE A 191 -3.54 0.07 2.30
C ILE A 191 -4.88 0.26 3.00
N SER A 192 -4.87 0.65 4.28
CA SER A 192 -6.10 0.73 5.09
C SER A 192 -6.06 1.87 6.10
N SER A 193 -7.17 2.11 6.78
CA SER A 193 -7.25 2.99 7.95
C SER A 193 -6.60 4.36 7.71
N TYR A 194 -7.04 5.07 6.66
CA TYR A 194 -6.50 6.37 6.25
C TYR A 194 -5.03 6.34 5.81
N GLY A 195 -4.45 5.15 5.61
CA GLY A 195 -3.11 5.00 5.03
C GLY A 195 -3.04 5.53 3.60
N SER A 196 -1.85 5.90 3.16
CA SER A 196 -1.63 6.39 1.81
C SER A 196 -0.37 5.77 1.20
N ALA A 197 -0.49 5.22 0.00
CA ALA A 197 0.64 4.73 -0.77
C ALA A 197 0.68 5.40 -2.15
N GLN A 198 1.86 5.89 -2.51
CA GLN A 198 2.16 6.47 -3.81
C GLN A 198 3.34 5.71 -4.41
N ALA A 199 3.03 4.75 -5.28
CA ALA A 199 4.04 3.84 -5.81
C ALA A 199 3.64 3.30 -7.18
N PRO A 200 4.45 3.50 -8.23
CA PRO A 200 4.37 2.66 -9.42
C PRO A 200 4.72 1.21 -9.05
N VAL A 201 3.90 0.27 -9.53
CA VAL A 201 4.00 -1.15 -9.22
C VAL A 201 4.15 -1.96 -10.50
N GLU A 202 5.17 -2.78 -10.58
CA GLU A 202 5.39 -3.72 -11.67
C GLU A 202 5.60 -5.12 -11.11
N CYS A 203 4.61 -6.00 -11.30
CA CYS A 203 4.69 -7.42 -10.93
C CYS A 203 4.76 -8.27 -12.19
N ARG A 204 5.70 -9.22 -12.25
CA ARG A 204 5.82 -10.11 -13.41
C ARG A 204 4.67 -11.11 -13.52
N ASN A 205 4.23 -11.64 -12.39
CA ASN A 205 3.16 -12.63 -12.32
C ASN A 205 1.90 -11.98 -11.75
N SER A 206 1.74 -12.01 -10.44
CA SER A 206 0.51 -11.59 -9.78
C SER A 206 0.69 -10.32 -8.95
N CYS A 207 -0.35 -9.51 -8.93
CA CYS A 207 -0.46 -8.38 -8.01
C CYS A 207 -1.84 -8.36 -7.36
N LYS A 208 -1.87 -8.34 -6.04
CA LYS A 208 -3.08 -8.08 -5.27
C LYS A 208 -2.99 -6.73 -4.57
N LEU A 209 -3.87 -5.80 -4.96
CA LEU A 209 -4.06 -4.51 -4.28
C LEU A 209 -5.36 -4.52 -3.49
N THR A 210 -5.28 -4.28 -2.19
CA THR A 210 -6.45 -4.08 -1.32
C THR A 210 -6.40 -2.69 -0.69
N VAL A 211 -7.41 -1.85 -0.94
CA VAL A 211 -7.50 -0.50 -0.38
C VAL A 211 -8.83 -0.31 0.32
N GLY A 212 -8.80 -0.03 1.62
CA GLY A 212 -10.03 0.06 2.43
C GLY A 212 -9.97 1.15 3.50
N CYS A 213 -11.09 1.35 4.19
CA CYS A 213 -11.17 2.24 5.34
C CYS A 213 -10.61 3.65 5.07
N TYR A 214 -11.13 4.32 4.04
CA TYR A 214 -10.74 5.70 3.64
C TYR A 214 -9.28 5.87 3.23
N ALA A 215 -8.58 4.78 2.96
CA ALA A 215 -7.21 4.80 2.47
C ALA A 215 -7.11 5.26 1.01
N LYS A 216 -5.90 5.60 0.58
CA LYS A 216 -5.63 6.08 -0.77
C LYS A 216 -4.45 5.36 -1.40
N PHE A 217 -4.61 5.00 -2.66
CA PHE A 217 -3.53 4.52 -3.51
C PHE A 217 -3.49 5.32 -4.80
N SER A 218 -2.28 5.66 -5.25
CA SER A 218 -2.06 6.33 -6.54
C SER A 218 -0.81 5.80 -7.23
N ASN A 219 -0.77 5.95 -8.53
CA ASN A 219 0.21 5.53 -9.53
C ASN A 219 -0.14 4.23 -10.24
N ASP A 220 0.63 3.95 -11.29
CA ASP A 220 0.35 2.89 -12.24
C ASP A 220 0.67 1.50 -11.68
N ILE A 221 -0.13 0.51 -12.06
CA ILE A 221 0.10 -0.90 -11.75
C ILE A 221 0.16 -1.70 -13.04
N LYS A 222 1.20 -2.51 -13.18
CA LYS A 222 1.35 -3.48 -14.24
C LYS A 222 1.58 -4.87 -13.67
N ALA A 223 0.81 -5.86 -14.12
CA ALA A 223 0.95 -7.26 -13.71
C ALA A 223 0.39 -8.19 -14.78
N SER A 224 0.75 -9.48 -14.79
CA SER A 224 0.03 -10.45 -15.62
C SER A 224 -1.36 -10.72 -15.06
N ASP A 225 -1.47 -11.11 -13.80
CA ASP A 225 -2.75 -11.30 -13.13
C ASP A 225 -2.93 -10.22 -12.04
N LEU A 226 -3.92 -9.32 -12.23
CA LEU A 226 -4.17 -8.21 -11.33
C LEU A 226 -5.50 -8.38 -10.61
N THR A 227 -5.45 -8.40 -9.29
CA THR A 227 -6.64 -8.35 -8.43
C THR A 227 -6.67 -7.04 -7.65
N VAL A 228 -7.77 -6.29 -7.76
CA VAL A 228 -7.95 -5.00 -7.08
C VAL A 228 -9.24 -5.02 -6.26
N GLU A 229 -9.12 -4.81 -4.96
CA GLU A 229 -10.25 -4.72 -4.03
C GLU A 229 -10.26 -3.34 -3.38
N ILE A 230 -11.34 -2.57 -3.58
CA ILE A 230 -11.48 -1.21 -3.03
C ILE A 230 -12.78 -1.13 -2.25
N SER A 231 -12.72 -0.77 -0.98
CA SER A 231 -13.89 -0.78 -0.11
C SER A 231 -13.91 0.34 0.93
N SER A 232 -15.04 0.48 1.63
CA SER A 232 -15.15 1.33 2.82
C SER A 232 -14.67 2.77 2.60
N GLY A 233 -15.17 3.42 1.57
CA GLY A 233 -14.86 4.82 1.26
C GLY A 233 -13.44 5.10 0.75
N ALA A 234 -12.66 4.06 0.46
CA ALA A 234 -11.31 4.20 -0.07
C ALA A 234 -11.29 4.73 -1.51
N SER A 235 -10.15 5.25 -1.95
CA SER A 235 -9.98 5.74 -3.31
C SER A 235 -8.70 5.27 -3.97
N VAL A 236 -8.81 4.89 -5.24
CA VAL A 236 -7.69 4.51 -6.09
C VAL A 236 -7.71 5.37 -7.35
N GLY A 237 -6.58 6.06 -7.62
CA GLY A 237 -6.35 6.81 -8.85
C GLY A 237 -5.15 6.21 -9.60
N SER A 238 -5.41 5.46 -10.69
CA SER A 238 -4.37 4.56 -11.23
C SER A 238 -4.57 4.26 -12.70
N THR A 239 -3.45 4.05 -13.42
CA THR A 239 -3.48 3.32 -14.69
C THR A 239 -3.18 1.85 -14.39
N LEU A 240 -4.08 0.96 -14.75
CA LEU A 240 -3.94 -0.48 -14.57
C LEU A 240 -3.68 -1.14 -15.91
N THR A 241 -2.61 -1.92 -16.01
CA THR A 241 -2.30 -2.73 -17.18
C THR A 241 -2.11 -4.18 -16.76
N ALA A 242 -2.87 -5.09 -17.35
CA ALA A 242 -2.81 -6.50 -17.00
C ALA A 242 -3.13 -7.40 -18.20
N ASP A 243 -2.79 -8.69 -18.11
CA ASP A 243 -3.29 -9.70 -19.03
C ASP A 243 -4.66 -10.21 -18.58
N ALA A 244 -4.88 -10.29 -17.26
CA ALA A 244 -6.17 -10.58 -16.65
C ALA A 244 -6.42 -9.63 -15.48
N LEU A 245 -7.66 -9.12 -15.36
CA LEU A 245 -8.06 -8.23 -14.28
C LEU A 245 -9.32 -8.72 -13.58
N THR A 246 -9.25 -8.80 -12.26
CA THR A 246 -10.44 -8.89 -11.39
C THR A 246 -10.46 -7.68 -10.47
N MET A 247 -11.51 -6.84 -10.59
CA MET A 247 -11.69 -5.65 -9.76
C MET A 247 -13.02 -5.67 -9.03
N ARG A 248 -12.98 -5.39 -7.75
CA ARG A 248 -14.16 -5.23 -6.91
C ARG A 248 -14.13 -3.87 -6.21
N ILE A 249 -15.24 -3.11 -6.32
CA ILE A 249 -15.42 -1.80 -5.68
C ILE A 249 -16.74 -1.83 -4.92
N ASP A 250 -16.70 -1.64 -3.63
CA ASP A 250 -17.91 -1.61 -2.81
C ASP A 250 -17.88 -0.55 -1.70
N SER A 251 -18.98 -0.44 -0.96
CA SER A 251 -19.06 0.37 0.26
C SER A 251 -18.57 1.82 0.04
N TYR A 252 -19.14 2.49 -0.98
CA TYR A 252 -18.84 3.88 -1.34
C TYR A 252 -17.39 4.16 -1.77
N ALA A 253 -16.62 3.12 -2.05
CA ALA A 253 -15.26 3.27 -2.56
C ALA A 253 -15.25 3.77 -4.01
N LYS A 254 -14.11 4.31 -4.44
CA LYS A 254 -13.97 4.96 -5.75
C LYS A 254 -12.72 4.50 -6.47
N PHE A 255 -12.87 4.19 -7.75
CA PHE A 255 -11.78 4.06 -8.69
C PHE A 255 -11.89 5.15 -9.76
N SER A 256 -10.75 5.75 -10.12
CA SER A 256 -10.64 6.69 -11.24
C SER A 256 -9.34 6.43 -12.00
N GLY A 257 -9.44 6.21 -13.32
CA GLY A 257 -8.23 5.99 -14.11
C GLY A 257 -8.44 5.21 -15.39
N THR A 258 -7.36 4.64 -15.90
CA THR A 258 -7.36 3.85 -17.15
C THR A 258 -7.13 2.38 -16.85
N VAL A 259 -7.85 1.51 -17.51
CA VAL A 259 -7.72 0.07 -17.41
C VAL A 259 -7.44 -0.49 -18.80
N THR A 260 -6.32 -1.20 -18.94
CA THR A 260 -5.94 -1.93 -20.16
C THR A 260 -5.76 -3.40 -19.83
N VAL A 261 -6.49 -4.28 -20.53
CA VAL A 261 -6.41 -5.74 -20.39
C VAL A 261 -6.04 -6.34 -21.72
N ASN A 262 -4.85 -6.94 -21.80
CA ASN A 262 -4.24 -7.30 -23.08
C ASN A 262 -4.65 -8.67 -23.63
N ALA A 263 -4.85 -9.67 -22.78
CA ALA A 263 -4.94 -11.06 -23.24
C ALA A 263 -6.20 -11.82 -22.80
N ARG A 264 -6.81 -11.45 -21.67
CA ARG A 264 -7.94 -12.17 -21.09
C ARG A 264 -9.09 -11.21 -20.77
N GLN A 265 -10.13 -11.75 -20.16
CA GLN A 265 -11.31 -10.99 -19.75
C GLN A 265 -11.01 -10.07 -18.58
N ALA A 266 -11.56 -8.86 -18.62
CA ALA A 266 -11.67 -8.00 -17.45
C ALA A 266 -12.96 -8.30 -16.70
N LYS A 267 -12.88 -8.52 -15.39
CA LYS A 267 -14.03 -8.67 -14.50
C LYS A 267 -14.15 -7.50 -13.55
N LEU A 268 -15.24 -6.72 -13.69
CA LEU A 268 -15.55 -5.59 -12.83
C LEU A 268 -16.79 -5.87 -11.99
N THR A 269 -16.69 -5.75 -10.68
CA THR A 269 -17.83 -5.83 -9.77
C THR A 269 -17.93 -4.54 -8.96
N VAL A 270 -19.05 -3.83 -9.07
CA VAL A 270 -19.28 -2.59 -8.34
C VAL A 270 -20.61 -2.66 -7.60
N SER A 271 -20.58 -2.45 -6.30
CA SER A 271 -21.78 -2.58 -5.46
C SER A 271 -21.80 -1.58 -4.29
N SER A 272 -22.89 -1.58 -3.54
CA SER A 272 -23.00 -0.83 -2.27
C SER A 272 -22.56 0.64 -2.38
N GLY A 273 -23.03 1.33 -3.43
CA GLY A 273 -22.69 2.73 -3.71
C GLY A 273 -21.27 2.97 -4.20
N GLY A 274 -20.50 1.92 -4.47
CA GLY A 274 -19.17 2.03 -5.08
C GLY A 274 -19.21 2.67 -6.47
N SER A 275 -18.09 3.22 -6.93
CA SER A 275 -18.02 3.92 -8.21
C SER A 275 -16.74 3.60 -8.97
N PHE A 276 -16.89 3.22 -10.23
CA PHE A 276 -15.83 3.17 -11.23
C PHE A 276 -16.02 4.30 -12.23
N ASN A 277 -14.99 5.10 -12.48
CA ASN A 277 -14.98 6.13 -13.51
C ASN A 277 -13.66 6.07 -14.27
N GLY A 278 -13.69 5.71 -15.54
CA GLY A 278 -12.45 5.60 -16.28
C GLY A 278 -12.57 5.15 -17.72
N THR A 279 -11.41 4.99 -18.33
CA THR A 279 -11.25 4.46 -19.70
C THR A 279 -10.93 2.97 -19.63
N PHE A 280 -11.56 2.20 -20.51
CA PHE A 280 -11.31 0.77 -20.66
C PHE A 280 -10.78 0.44 -22.06
N SER A 281 -9.79 -0.42 -22.11
CA SER A 281 -9.25 -1.03 -23.32
C SER A 281 -9.04 -2.52 -23.09
N GLY A 282 -9.63 -3.36 -23.89
CA GLY A 282 -9.51 -4.82 -23.79
C GLY A 282 -10.43 -5.50 -24.79
N SER A 283 -10.27 -6.83 -24.96
CA SER A 283 -11.09 -7.59 -25.91
C SER A 283 -12.44 -8.02 -25.34
N SER A 284 -12.51 -8.30 -24.04
CA SER A 284 -13.70 -8.84 -23.39
C SER A 284 -13.93 -8.22 -22.00
N LEU A 285 -15.17 -7.90 -21.68
CA LEU A 285 -15.59 -7.27 -20.42
C LEU A 285 -16.73 -8.06 -19.76
N GLU A 286 -16.54 -8.49 -18.53
CA GLU A 286 -17.61 -8.92 -17.64
C GLU A 286 -17.84 -7.84 -16.57
N ALA A 287 -19.03 -7.23 -16.50
CA ALA A 287 -19.36 -6.24 -15.50
C ALA A 287 -20.60 -6.62 -14.70
N SER A 288 -20.53 -6.51 -13.39
CA SER A 288 -21.66 -6.69 -12.48
C SER A 288 -21.83 -5.44 -11.62
N VAL A 289 -22.98 -4.78 -11.70
CA VAL A 289 -23.26 -3.53 -10.99
C VAL A 289 -24.53 -3.68 -10.20
N GLY A 290 -24.45 -3.54 -8.88
CA GLY A 290 -25.60 -3.73 -7.99
C GLY A 290 -25.65 -2.73 -6.84
N SER A 291 -26.76 -2.73 -6.11
CA SER A 291 -26.90 -1.97 -4.87
C SER A 291 -26.42 -0.51 -4.98
N TYR A 292 -27.01 0.24 -5.94
CA TYR A 292 -26.69 1.64 -6.21
C TYR A 292 -25.23 1.89 -6.68
N GLY A 293 -24.50 0.86 -7.06
CA GLY A 293 -23.17 0.99 -7.66
C GLY A 293 -23.22 1.73 -8.99
N LYS A 294 -22.12 2.34 -9.39
CA LYS A 294 -22.01 3.12 -10.62
C LYS A 294 -20.76 2.75 -11.41
N ILE A 295 -20.94 2.49 -12.69
CA ILE A 295 -19.83 2.35 -13.65
C ILE A 295 -20.00 3.38 -14.75
N TYR A 296 -18.97 4.20 -14.99
CA TYR A 296 -18.84 5.09 -16.14
C TYR A 296 -17.60 4.68 -16.92
N LEU A 297 -17.80 4.14 -18.13
CA LEU A 297 -16.75 3.68 -19.00
C LEU A 297 -16.67 4.49 -20.28
N LYS A 298 -15.46 4.91 -20.62
CA LYS A 298 -15.09 5.38 -21.95
C LYS A 298 -14.23 4.32 -22.63
N GLY A 299 -14.22 4.26 -23.93
CA GLY A 299 -13.43 3.30 -24.69
C GLY A 299 -12.37 3.96 -25.53
N ALA A 300 -11.14 3.42 -25.46
CA ALA A 300 -10.05 3.81 -26.35
C ALA A 300 -9.95 2.89 -27.59
N ALA A 301 -10.49 1.67 -27.50
CA ALA A 301 -10.46 0.66 -28.57
C ALA A 301 -11.79 -0.09 -28.64
N GLN A 302 -11.97 -0.89 -29.70
CA GLN A 302 -13.15 -1.73 -29.85
C GLN A 302 -13.04 -2.98 -28.98
N VAL A 303 -14.09 -3.25 -28.21
CA VAL A 303 -14.28 -4.45 -27.40
C VAL A 303 -15.08 -5.46 -28.20
N ALA A 304 -14.64 -6.72 -28.25
CA ALA A 304 -15.35 -7.73 -29.02
C ALA A 304 -16.67 -8.13 -28.35
N ASP A 305 -16.63 -8.43 -27.07
CA ASP A 305 -17.79 -8.88 -26.31
C ASP A 305 -17.87 -8.26 -24.91
N ALA A 306 -19.07 -7.99 -24.47
CA ALA A 306 -19.34 -7.54 -23.11
C ALA A 306 -20.56 -8.25 -22.52
N THR A 307 -20.38 -8.87 -21.35
CA THR A 307 -21.47 -9.39 -20.54
C THR A 307 -21.69 -8.46 -19.34
N VAL A 308 -22.87 -7.85 -19.28
CA VAL A 308 -23.14 -6.82 -18.26
C VAL A 308 -24.43 -7.13 -17.50
N ARG A 309 -24.35 -7.16 -16.16
CA ARG A 309 -25.47 -7.32 -15.27
C ARG A 309 -25.62 -6.10 -14.39
N VAL A 310 -26.80 -5.46 -14.43
CA VAL A 310 -27.09 -4.23 -13.67
C VAL A 310 -28.38 -4.43 -12.88
N SER A 311 -28.33 -4.21 -11.56
CA SER A 311 -29.49 -4.46 -10.70
C SER A 311 -29.58 -3.51 -9.51
N SER A 312 -30.72 -3.52 -8.80
CA SER A 312 -30.88 -2.85 -7.51
C SER A 312 -30.54 -1.36 -7.53
N GLY A 313 -31.13 -0.62 -8.47
CA GLY A 313 -30.94 0.83 -8.61
C GLY A 313 -29.56 1.26 -9.08
N ALA A 314 -28.74 0.33 -9.55
CA ALA A 314 -27.38 0.62 -10.04
C ALA A 314 -27.40 1.27 -11.43
N ASN A 315 -26.27 1.83 -11.84
CA ASN A 315 -26.10 2.49 -13.12
C ASN A 315 -24.84 2.00 -13.84
N PHE A 316 -25.00 1.55 -15.07
CA PHE A 316 -23.91 1.26 -16.00
C PHE A 316 -23.99 2.22 -17.19
N SER A 317 -22.99 3.04 -17.39
CA SER A 317 -22.96 4.02 -18.48
C SER A 317 -21.66 3.88 -19.28
N ALA A 318 -21.78 3.41 -20.50
CA ALA A 318 -20.69 3.17 -21.43
C ALA A 318 -21.03 3.62 -22.87
N PRO A 319 -21.59 4.86 -23.07
CA PRO A 319 -22.03 5.30 -24.38
C PRO A 319 -20.89 5.57 -25.37
N GLU A 320 -19.67 5.72 -24.87
CA GLU A 320 -18.46 5.94 -25.68
C GLU A 320 -17.61 4.67 -25.83
N LEU A 321 -17.93 3.58 -25.12
CA LEU A 321 -17.24 2.30 -25.24
C LEU A 321 -17.78 1.55 -26.47
N ARG A 322 -16.93 1.33 -27.46
CA ARG A 322 -17.30 0.64 -28.70
C ARG A 322 -17.27 -0.88 -28.48
N VAL A 323 -18.43 -1.53 -28.46
CA VAL A 323 -18.54 -2.97 -28.25
C VAL A 323 -19.24 -3.61 -29.44
N SER A 324 -18.73 -4.75 -29.92
CA SER A 324 -19.38 -5.48 -31.00
C SER A 324 -20.61 -6.20 -30.48
N ASP A 325 -20.49 -7.09 -29.54
CA ASP A 325 -21.58 -7.90 -29.00
C ASP A 325 -21.81 -7.68 -27.52
N TYR A 326 -23.08 -7.43 -27.14
CA TYR A 326 -23.51 -7.31 -25.75
C TYR A 326 -24.47 -8.44 -25.35
N ASP A 327 -24.24 -9.01 -24.15
CA ASP A 327 -25.27 -9.71 -23.36
C ASP A 327 -25.59 -8.87 -22.13
N LEU A 328 -26.73 -8.17 -22.15
CA LEU A 328 -27.09 -7.17 -21.16
C LEU A 328 -28.32 -7.61 -20.36
N THR A 329 -28.17 -7.75 -19.05
CA THR A 329 -29.26 -7.99 -18.11
C THR A 329 -29.43 -6.78 -17.20
N VAL A 330 -30.64 -6.18 -17.16
CA VAL A 330 -30.93 -5.00 -16.33
C VAL A 330 -32.22 -5.22 -15.54
N SER A 331 -32.19 -5.07 -14.22
CA SER A 331 -33.34 -5.36 -13.37
C SER A 331 -33.47 -4.40 -12.18
N ASN A 332 -34.60 -4.44 -11.50
CA ASN A 332 -34.80 -3.78 -10.21
C ASN A 332 -34.42 -2.28 -10.21
N TYR A 333 -35.10 -1.48 -11.05
CA TYR A 333 -34.90 -0.03 -11.18
C TYR A 333 -33.50 0.41 -11.66
N ALA A 334 -32.69 -0.52 -12.15
CA ALA A 334 -31.36 -0.22 -12.66
C ALA A 334 -31.40 0.45 -14.04
N LYS A 335 -30.30 1.08 -14.41
CA LYS A 335 -30.15 1.78 -15.69
C LYS A 335 -28.89 1.32 -16.40
N ALA A 336 -29.00 1.16 -17.73
CA ALA A 336 -27.85 0.91 -18.59
C ALA A 336 -27.88 1.82 -19.80
N ASP A 337 -26.72 2.36 -20.18
CA ASP A 337 -26.53 3.13 -21.40
C ASP A 337 -25.29 2.63 -22.14
N VAL A 338 -25.46 2.05 -23.33
CA VAL A 338 -24.45 1.32 -24.07
C VAL A 338 -24.35 1.72 -25.54
N TRP A 339 -23.23 1.38 -26.18
CA TRP A 339 -23.08 1.48 -27.64
C TRP A 339 -22.64 0.11 -28.19
N CYS A 340 -23.34 -0.35 -29.24
CA CYS A 340 -23.14 -1.66 -29.82
C CYS A 340 -23.13 -1.60 -31.36
N SER A 341 -22.24 -2.37 -31.99
CA SER A 341 -22.17 -2.42 -33.46
C SER A 341 -22.65 -3.74 -34.09
N GLY A 342 -22.67 -4.82 -33.38
CA GLY A 342 -23.08 -6.14 -33.83
C GLY A 342 -24.41 -6.57 -33.21
N ARG A 343 -24.36 -7.51 -32.27
CA ARG A 343 -25.52 -8.08 -31.60
C ARG A 343 -25.71 -7.51 -30.20
N LEU A 344 -26.90 -6.98 -29.91
CA LEU A 344 -27.27 -6.49 -28.58
C LEU A 344 -28.41 -7.36 -28.03
N LYS A 345 -28.10 -8.31 -27.20
CA LYS A 345 -29.07 -9.13 -26.47
C LYS A 345 -29.44 -8.44 -25.16
N ILE A 346 -30.71 -8.12 -24.95
CA ILE A 346 -31.19 -7.44 -23.78
C ILE A 346 -32.22 -8.30 -23.05
N ASN A 347 -32.01 -8.50 -21.76
CA ASN A 347 -32.99 -9.01 -20.81
C ASN A 347 -33.24 -7.92 -19.76
N ALA A 348 -34.35 -7.20 -19.87
CA ALA A 348 -34.67 -6.12 -18.96
C ALA A 348 -36.01 -6.35 -18.25
N SER A 349 -36.08 -6.13 -16.94
CA SER A 349 -37.32 -6.16 -16.20
C SER A 349 -38.16 -4.90 -16.42
N THR A 350 -39.44 -4.91 -16.11
CA THR A 350 -40.40 -3.80 -16.35
C THR A 350 -39.95 -2.48 -15.70
N ALA A 351 -39.24 -2.49 -14.59
CA ALA A 351 -38.76 -1.29 -13.89
C ALA A 351 -37.38 -0.85 -14.30
N ALA A 352 -36.70 -1.60 -15.19
CA ALA A 352 -35.37 -1.26 -15.69
C ALA A 352 -35.44 -0.25 -16.84
N LYS A 353 -34.34 0.51 -17.04
CA LYS A 353 -34.23 1.41 -18.19
C LYS A 353 -32.96 1.11 -18.97
N VAL A 354 -33.08 0.85 -20.25
CA VAL A 354 -31.95 0.64 -21.16
C VAL A 354 -31.97 1.67 -22.26
N THR A 355 -30.82 2.35 -22.46
CA THR A 355 -30.59 3.21 -23.64
C THR A 355 -29.43 2.61 -24.43
N TYR A 356 -29.53 2.58 -25.74
CA TYR A 356 -28.48 2.10 -26.60
C TYR A 356 -28.25 2.97 -27.82
N GLY A 357 -27.01 2.93 -28.34
CA GLY A 357 -26.65 3.55 -29.62
C GLY A 357 -25.87 2.57 -30.50
N GLY A 358 -25.65 2.97 -31.74
CA GLY A 358 -24.88 2.18 -32.72
C GLY A 358 -25.75 1.39 -33.71
N PRO A 359 -25.09 0.78 -34.73
CA PRO A 359 -25.77 0.06 -35.80
C PRO A 359 -26.01 -1.43 -35.48
N CYS A 360 -26.41 -1.76 -34.27
CA CYS A 360 -26.55 -3.15 -33.80
C CYS A 360 -27.91 -3.76 -34.17
N THR A 361 -27.92 -5.10 -34.24
CA THR A 361 -29.15 -5.92 -34.25
C THR A 361 -29.56 -6.16 -32.78
N VAL A 362 -30.79 -5.79 -32.44
CA VAL A 362 -31.30 -5.90 -31.08
C VAL A 362 -32.17 -7.14 -30.92
N GLU A 363 -31.80 -7.99 -29.94
CA GLU A 363 -32.59 -9.13 -29.49
C GLU A 363 -33.12 -8.80 -28.10
N THR A 364 -34.41 -8.66 -27.91
CA THR A 364 -34.97 -8.23 -26.63
C THR A 364 -36.25 -8.99 -26.26
N VAL A 365 -36.50 -9.06 -24.97
CA VAL A 365 -37.75 -9.58 -24.36
C VAL A 365 -38.48 -8.50 -23.52
N SER A 366 -38.17 -7.20 -23.70
CA SER A 366 -38.70 -6.12 -22.85
C SER A 366 -39.06 -4.85 -23.68
N ASP A 367 -40.05 -4.10 -23.18
CA ASP A 367 -40.56 -2.88 -23.78
C ASP A 367 -39.89 -1.57 -23.33
N ASN A 368 -39.03 -1.61 -22.28
CA ASN A 368 -38.42 -0.40 -21.71
C ASN A 368 -37.03 -0.08 -22.27
N ILE A 369 -36.93 -0.10 -23.61
CA ILE A 369 -35.66 0.06 -24.32
C ILE A 369 -35.76 1.24 -25.27
N GLN A 370 -34.83 2.16 -25.21
CA GLN A 370 -34.78 3.35 -26.07
C GLN A 370 -33.49 3.36 -26.91
N ARG A 371 -33.63 3.57 -28.20
CA ARG A 371 -32.49 3.88 -29.07
C ARG A 371 -32.14 5.37 -28.92
N ARG A 372 -30.84 5.65 -28.71
CA ARG A 372 -30.33 7.02 -28.72
C ARG A 372 -30.44 7.59 -30.16
N LYS A 373 -30.95 8.79 -30.29
CA LYS A 373 -31.02 9.52 -31.55
C LYS A 373 -29.65 9.96 -32.02
#